data_bd71cdfc7a34e4491dd7e66b4216309e
#
_entry.id   bd71cdfc7a34e4491dd7e66b4216309e
#
_cell.length_a   1.000
_cell.length_b   1.000
_cell.length_c   1.000
_cell.angle_alpha   90.00
_cell.angle_beta   90.00
_cell.angle_gamma   90.00
#
_symmetry.space_group_name_H-M   'P 1'
#
loop_
_entity.id
_entity.type
_entity.pdbx_description
1 polymer ?
#
loop_
_entity_poly.entity_id
_entity_poly.type
_entity_poly.pdbx_seq_one_letter_code
_entity_poly.pdbx_strand_id
1 'polypeptide(L)'
;EIAGFYHTAAKLLNCKASNIAFTSSATNSFARALSCIPFNPGDSLLLANEDYISNQLAFLSLQKRFGIKIVRAASLPKGGVDVDDMRRLMDLHKPKLVSLTHVPSNTGLIQPVEAVGELCAERDIYYLVDGCQSAGQLPTDVQQIKCDFFTATLRKFLRGPRGAGFLYVSNKVIERKLEPLFIDLRGAEWIKADEYAPRMDALRFEDWELPYPLVMGSKAAIDLAVSLGLNEIQKRNTTLCNLIKTG
;
A
#
# COMPACT_ATOMS: atom_id res chain seq x y z
N GLU A 1 17.25 15.04 -10.68
CA GLU A 1 17.53 13.61 -10.42
C GLU A 1 16.58 13.00 -9.39
N ILE A 2 16.30 13.66 -8.25
CA ILE A 2 15.34 13.19 -7.23
C ILE A 2 13.94 12.99 -7.82
N ALA A 3 13.46 13.92 -8.66
CA ALA A 3 12.17 13.79 -9.35
C ALA A 3 12.04 12.49 -10.16
N GLY A 4 13.16 11.94 -10.64
CA GLY A 4 13.18 10.68 -11.36
C GLY A 4 12.68 9.48 -10.56
N PHE A 5 12.82 9.48 -9.22
CA PHE A 5 12.28 8.42 -8.36
C PHE A 5 10.76 8.30 -8.51
N TYR A 6 10.05 9.43 -8.46
CA TYR A 6 8.58 9.44 -8.56
C TYR A 6 8.10 8.94 -9.92
N HIS A 7 8.78 9.33 -11.00
CA HIS A 7 8.46 8.86 -12.35
C HIS A 7 8.69 7.36 -12.53
N THR A 8 9.80 6.86 -11.99
CA THR A 8 10.13 5.44 -12.05
C THR A 8 9.19 4.59 -11.21
N ALA A 9 8.87 5.01 -9.98
CA ALA A 9 7.90 4.32 -9.13
C ALA A 9 6.48 4.35 -9.73
N ALA A 10 6.11 5.48 -10.35
CA ALA A 10 4.85 5.60 -11.08
C ALA A 10 4.76 4.65 -12.27
N LYS A 11 5.84 4.50 -13.03
CA LYS A 11 5.93 3.52 -14.13
C LYS A 11 5.80 2.08 -13.62
N LEU A 12 6.44 1.75 -12.48
CA LEU A 12 6.36 0.43 -11.85
C LEU A 12 4.91 0.05 -11.51
N LEU A 13 4.08 1.02 -11.09
CA LEU A 13 2.73 0.80 -10.59
C LEU A 13 1.62 1.20 -11.57
N ASN A 14 1.94 1.68 -12.77
CA ASN A 14 0.99 2.23 -13.76
C ASN A 14 0.14 3.37 -13.20
N CYS A 15 0.80 4.43 -12.67
CA CYS A 15 0.13 5.61 -12.13
C CYS A 15 0.87 6.91 -12.51
N LYS A 16 0.44 8.06 -11.97
CA LYS A 16 1.13 9.33 -12.16
C LYS A 16 2.20 9.53 -11.08
N ALA A 17 3.27 10.26 -11.39
CA ALA A 17 4.31 10.63 -10.41
C ALA A 17 3.73 11.40 -9.21
N SER A 18 2.68 12.20 -9.42
CA SER A 18 1.95 12.92 -8.37
C SER A 18 1.19 12.02 -7.38
N ASN A 19 1.05 10.72 -7.68
CA ASN A 19 0.43 9.72 -6.81
C ASN A 19 1.46 8.95 -5.94
N ILE A 20 2.74 9.28 -6.03
CA ILE A 20 3.82 8.58 -5.31
C ILE A 20 4.38 9.49 -4.21
N ALA A 21 4.55 8.93 -3.02
CA ALA A 21 5.29 9.51 -1.92
C ALA A 21 6.47 8.61 -1.52
N PHE A 22 7.64 9.21 -1.26
CA PHE A 22 8.77 8.50 -0.64
C PHE A 22 8.55 8.40 0.87
N THR A 23 8.95 7.28 1.46
CA THR A 23 8.86 7.07 2.91
C THR A 23 10.10 6.32 3.42
N SER A 24 10.36 6.40 4.72
CA SER A 24 11.49 5.70 5.33
C SER A 24 11.32 4.17 5.38
N SER A 25 10.10 3.66 5.19
CA SER A 25 9.79 2.23 5.15
C SER A 25 8.34 1.99 4.73
N ALA A 26 8.00 0.76 4.33
CA ALA A 26 6.61 0.37 4.12
C ALA A 26 5.76 0.49 5.38
N THR A 27 6.32 0.24 6.57
CA THR A 27 5.61 0.43 7.85
C THR A 27 5.25 1.90 8.06
N ASN A 28 6.15 2.83 7.68
CA ASN A 28 5.85 4.26 7.72
C ASN A 28 4.78 4.63 6.67
N SER A 29 4.89 4.13 5.43
CA SER A 29 3.86 4.28 4.39
C SER A 29 2.49 3.82 4.89
N PHE A 30 2.45 2.63 5.48
CA PHE A 30 1.23 2.01 6.00
C PHE A 30 0.61 2.83 7.12
N ALA A 31 1.42 3.27 8.08
CA ALA A 31 0.98 4.10 9.20
C ALA A 31 0.40 5.44 8.71
N ARG A 32 1.04 6.08 7.72
CA ARG A 32 0.56 7.34 7.13
C ARG A 32 -0.77 7.15 6.40
N ALA A 33 -0.87 6.12 5.55
CA ALA A 33 -2.12 5.77 4.86
C ALA A 33 -3.25 5.45 5.85
N LEU A 34 -2.95 4.65 6.87
CA LEU A 34 -3.94 4.27 7.88
C LEU A 34 -4.40 5.46 8.73
N SER A 35 -3.49 6.38 9.05
CA SER A 35 -3.77 7.55 9.89
C SER A 35 -4.65 8.60 9.22
N CYS A 36 -4.72 8.62 7.89
CA CYS A 36 -5.55 9.59 7.16
C CYS A 36 -7.02 9.17 7.06
N ILE A 37 -7.36 7.93 7.40
CA ILE A 37 -8.75 7.47 7.38
C ILE A 37 -9.50 8.04 8.58
N PRO A 38 -10.58 8.81 8.36
CA PRO A 38 -11.29 9.49 9.45
C PRO A 38 -12.21 8.51 10.21
N PHE A 39 -11.62 7.62 11.01
CA PHE A 39 -12.36 6.67 11.82
C PHE A 39 -13.12 7.33 12.96
N ASN A 40 -14.37 6.90 13.16
CA ASN A 40 -15.19 7.22 14.31
C ASN A 40 -15.40 5.96 15.17
N PRO A 41 -15.73 6.12 16.47
CA PRO A 41 -16.09 4.98 17.30
C PRO A 41 -17.23 4.16 16.66
N GLY A 42 -17.03 2.84 16.61
CA GLY A 42 -17.97 1.91 16.00
C GLY A 42 -17.80 1.66 14.50
N ASP A 43 -17.01 2.46 13.77
CA ASP A 43 -16.61 2.16 12.39
C ASP A 43 -15.91 0.79 12.33
N SER A 44 -16.01 0.11 11.19
CA SER A 44 -15.37 -1.18 11.01
C SER A 44 -14.22 -1.15 9.99
N LEU A 45 -13.26 -2.02 10.23
CA LEU A 45 -12.10 -2.31 9.39
C LEU A 45 -12.15 -3.80 9.02
N LEU A 46 -12.14 -4.14 7.73
CA LEU A 46 -12.19 -5.51 7.25
C LEU A 46 -10.82 -5.97 6.77
N LEU A 47 -10.39 -7.13 7.25
CA LEU A 47 -9.05 -7.71 7.05
C LEU A 47 -9.13 -9.16 6.58
N ALA A 48 -8.05 -9.64 5.96
CA ALA A 48 -7.75 -11.06 5.87
C ALA A 48 -7.04 -11.56 7.15
N ASN A 49 -6.91 -12.89 7.30
CA ASN A 49 -6.17 -13.48 8.42
C ASN A 49 -4.66 -13.44 8.20
N GLU A 50 -4.22 -13.65 6.96
CA GLU A 50 -2.80 -13.63 6.58
C GLU A 50 -2.33 -12.20 6.34
N ASP A 51 -1.47 -11.69 7.23
CA ASP A 51 -0.96 -10.32 7.14
C ASP A 51 0.39 -10.18 7.84
N TYR A 52 1.04 -9.05 7.63
CA TYR A 52 2.28 -8.71 8.33
C TYR A 52 1.98 -8.25 9.76
N ILE A 53 2.78 -8.73 10.72
CA ILE A 53 2.53 -8.50 12.15
C ILE A 53 2.45 -7.01 12.53
N SER A 54 3.26 -6.14 11.90
CA SER A 54 3.21 -4.70 12.19
C SER A 54 1.88 -4.06 11.77
N ASN A 55 1.26 -4.54 10.67
CA ASN A 55 -0.04 -4.09 10.23
C ASN A 55 -1.11 -4.49 11.26
N GLN A 56 -1.05 -5.72 11.76
CA GLN A 56 -1.95 -6.22 12.81
C GLN A 56 -1.85 -5.38 14.10
N LEU A 57 -0.63 -5.04 14.52
CA LEU A 57 -0.40 -4.18 15.69
C LEU A 57 -0.97 -2.77 15.47
N ALA A 58 -0.84 -2.21 14.27
CA ALA A 58 -1.43 -0.92 13.93
C ALA A 58 -2.96 -0.95 14.02
N PHE A 59 -3.61 -2.00 13.49
CA PHE A 59 -5.07 -2.17 13.60
C PHE A 59 -5.56 -2.30 15.04
N LEU A 60 -4.87 -3.11 15.85
CA LEU A 60 -5.18 -3.25 17.27
C LEU A 60 -5.00 -1.92 18.04
N SER A 61 -3.98 -1.13 17.68
CA SER A 61 -3.78 0.20 18.23
C SER A 61 -4.94 1.15 17.87
N LEU A 62 -5.42 1.13 16.62
CA LEU A 62 -6.60 1.89 16.21
C LEU A 62 -7.85 1.45 16.97
N GLN A 63 -8.08 0.13 17.08
CA GLN A 63 -9.21 -0.41 17.86
C GLN A 63 -9.19 0.11 19.29
N LYS A 64 -8.04 0.06 19.93
CA LYS A 64 -7.88 0.52 21.33
C LYS A 64 -8.09 2.03 21.46
N ARG A 65 -7.64 2.84 20.50
CA ARG A 65 -7.67 4.30 20.57
C ARG A 65 -8.99 4.90 20.12
N PHE A 66 -9.55 4.38 19.06
CA PHE A 66 -10.71 4.96 18.37
C PHE A 66 -11.99 4.12 18.52
N GLY A 67 -11.94 2.97 19.20
CA GLY A 67 -13.12 2.12 19.41
C GLY A 67 -13.70 1.52 18.13
N ILE A 68 -12.84 1.34 17.09
CA ILE A 68 -13.26 0.71 15.84
C ILE A 68 -13.43 -0.81 16.03
N LYS A 69 -14.18 -1.43 15.12
CA LYS A 69 -14.38 -2.88 15.07
C LYS A 69 -13.48 -3.50 14.01
N ILE A 70 -12.71 -4.52 14.40
CA ILE A 70 -11.94 -5.33 13.44
C ILE A 70 -12.80 -6.53 13.05
N VAL A 71 -13.08 -6.65 11.74
CA VAL A 71 -13.78 -7.76 11.11
C VAL A 71 -12.79 -8.55 10.29
N ARG A 72 -12.84 -9.87 10.31
CA ARG A 72 -11.92 -10.74 9.57
C ARG A 72 -12.69 -11.64 8.63
N ALA A 73 -12.31 -11.65 7.36
CA ALA A 73 -12.86 -12.60 6.40
C ALA A 73 -12.25 -13.99 6.59
N ALA A 74 -13.01 -15.00 6.24
CA ALA A 74 -12.55 -16.37 6.24
C ALA A 74 -11.41 -16.59 5.23
N SER A 75 -10.56 -17.57 5.53
CA SER A 75 -9.57 -18.07 4.56
C SER A 75 -10.14 -19.32 3.85
N LEU A 76 -9.79 -19.46 2.58
CA LEU A 76 -10.10 -20.67 1.82
C LEU A 76 -9.34 -21.88 2.37
N PRO A 77 -9.83 -23.13 2.20
CA PRO A 77 -9.14 -24.34 2.68
C PRO A 77 -7.70 -24.51 2.16
N LYS A 78 -7.41 -23.98 0.97
CA LYS A 78 -6.06 -23.98 0.38
C LYS A 78 -5.23 -22.76 0.75
N GLY A 79 -5.74 -21.89 1.65
CA GLY A 79 -5.17 -20.60 2.01
C GLY A 79 -5.64 -19.47 1.07
N GLY A 80 -5.36 -18.24 1.50
CA GLY A 80 -5.84 -17.04 0.83
C GLY A 80 -7.24 -16.63 1.30
N VAL A 81 -7.56 -15.36 1.10
CA VAL A 81 -8.84 -14.80 1.55
C VAL A 81 -10.00 -15.31 0.68
N ASP A 82 -11.13 -15.61 1.33
CA ASP A 82 -12.39 -15.92 0.65
C ASP A 82 -13.05 -14.60 0.19
N VAL A 83 -13.10 -14.39 -1.14
CA VAL A 83 -13.65 -13.17 -1.75
C VAL A 83 -15.17 -13.08 -1.55
N ASP A 84 -15.88 -14.19 -1.53
CA ASP A 84 -17.33 -14.20 -1.29
C ASP A 84 -17.65 -13.84 0.16
N ASP A 85 -16.84 -14.31 1.10
CA ASP A 85 -16.97 -13.90 2.50
C ASP A 85 -16.59 -12.42 2.67
N MET A 86 -15.54 -11.91 1.96
CA MET A 86 -15.25 -10.47 1.93
C MET A 86 -16.45 -9.67 1.46
N ARG A 87 -17.11 -10.08 0.35
CA ARG A 87 -18.32 -9.43 -0.17
C ARG A 87 -19.44 -9.40 0.87
N ARG A 88 -19.74 -10.54 1.46
CA ARG A 88 -20.77 -10.69 2.51
C ARG A 88 -20.49 -9.77 3.70
N LEU A 89 -19.24 -9.71 4.17
CA LEU A 89 -18.85 -8.89 5.31
C LEU A 89 -18.83 -7.39 4.98
N MET A 90 -18.49 -7.00 3.74
CA MET A 90 -18.61 -5.62 3.27
C MET A 90 -20.08 -5.16 3.32
N ASP A 91 -21.01 -5.99 2.84
CA ASP A 91 -22.42 -5.66 2.82
C ASP A 91 -23.01 -5.59 4.24
N LEU A 92 -22.59 -6.48 5.13
CA LEU A 92 -23.06 -6.57 6.52
C LEU A 92 -22.52 -5.45 7.41
N HIS A 93 -21.21 -5.18 7.33
CA HIS A 93 -20.53 -4.28 8.27
C HIS A 93 -20.23 -2.90 7.70
N LYS A 94 -20.33 -2.73 6.37
CA LYS A 94 -20.03 -1.48 5.65
C LYS A 94 -18.70 -0.87 6.13
N PRO A 95 -17.57 -1.61 6.03
CA PRO A 95 -16.32 -1.18 6.60
C PRO A 95 -15.85 0.12 5.95
N LYS A 96 -15.22 0.98 6.72
CA LYS A 96 -14.63 2.22 6.24
C LYS A 96 -13.35 1.99 5.45
N LEU A 97 -12.62 0.94 5.82
CA LEU A 97 -11.39 0.51 5.18
C LEU A 97 -11.37 -1.01 5.04
N VAL A 98 -10.88 -1.48 3.90
CA VAL A 98 -10.42 -2.85 3.70
C VAL A 98 -8.90 -2.82 3.60
N SER A 99 -8.21 -3.73 4.27
CA SER A 99 -6.76 -3.89 4.10
C SER A 99 -6.42 -5.33 3.77
N LEU A 100 -5.52 -5.50 2.78
CA LEU A 100 -5.07 -6.81 2.30
C LEU A 100 -3.58 -6.78 1.98
N THR A 101 -2.84 -7.78 2.46
CA THR A 101 -1.46 -8.01 2.05
C THR A 101 -1.44 -8.83 0.76
N HIS A 102 -0.87 -8.28 -0.32
CA HIS A 102 -0.87 -8.91 -1.65
C HIS A 102 -0.20 -10.28 -1.64
N VAL A 103 0.96 -10.38 -0.98
CA VAL A 103 1.67 -11.65 -0.76
C VAL A 103 2.15 -11.69 0.69
N PRO A 104 1.44 -12.39 1.59
CA PRO A 104 1.86 -12.51 2.99
C PRO A 104 3.19 -13.26 3.11
N SER A 105 4.10 -12.74 3.95
CA SER A 105 5.45 -13.31 4.10
C SER A 105 5.50 -14.68 4.77
N ASN A 106 4.46 -15.05 5.49
CA ASN A 106 4.35 -16.34 6.19
C ASN A 106 3.82 -17.47 5.30
N THR A 107 3.04 -17.14 4.26
CA THR A 107 2.45 -18.14 3.36
C THR A 107 3.01 -18.09 1.94
N GLY A 108 3.39 -16.90 1.46
CA GLY A 108 3.81 -16.68 0.07
C GLY A 108 2.68 -16.83 -0.96
N LEU A 109 1.44 -16.95 -0.51
CA LEU A 109 0.28 -17.04 -1.40
C LEU A 109 -0.04 -15.67 -2.02
N ILE A 110 -0.34 -15.66 -3.32
CA ILE A 110 -0.79 -14.45 -4.00
C ILE A 110 -2.28 -14.27 -3.68
N GLN A 111 -2.61 -13.19 -2.97
CA GLN A 111 -3.98 -12.84 -2.60
C GLN A 111 -4.71 -12.20 -3.80
N PRO A 112 -6.03 -12.38 -3.93
CA PRO A 112 -6.84 -11.87 -5.04
C PRO A 112 -7.13 -10.37 -4.89
N VAL A 113 -6.08 -9.52 -4.90
CA VAL A 113 -6.19 -8.08 -4.60
C VAL A 113 -7.06 -7.33 -5.60
N GLU A 114 -7.08 -7.74 -6.88
CA GLU A 114 -7.92 -7.13 -7.91
C GLU A 114 -9.42 -7.41 -7.64
N ALA A 115 -9.77 -8.66 -7.33
CA ALA A 115 -11.16 -9.03 -7.04
C ALA A 115 -11.70 -8.31 -5.79
N VAL A 116 -10.86 -8.16 -4.75
CA VAL A 116 -11.23 -7.39 -3.55
C VAL A 116 -11.34 -5.90 -3.87
N GLY A 117 -10.47 -5.38 -4.73
CA GLY A 117 -10.50 -3.98 -5.17
C GLY A 117 -11.76 -3.62 -5.96
N GLU A 118 -12.24 -4.52 -6.82
CA GLU A 118 -13.55 -4.37 -7.50
C GLU A 118 -14.68 -4.19 -6.49
N LEU A 119 -14.73 -5.06 -5.47
CA LEU A 119 -15.74 -4.99 -4.41
C LEU A 119 -15.68 -3.68 -3.62
N CYS A 120 -14.45 -3.20 -3.34
CA CYS A 120 -14.25 -1.93 -2.65
C CYS A 120 -14.70 -0.74 -3.49
N ALA A 121 -14.35 -0.73 -4.80
CA ALA A 121 -14.71 0.32 -5.73
C ALA A 121 -16.24 0.44 -5.92
N GLU A 122 -16.94 -0.70 -6.07
CA GLU A 122 -18.41 -0.75 -6.18
C GLU A 122 -19.12 -0.16 -4.97
N ARG A 123 -18.49 -0.20 -3.78
CA ARG A 123 -19.08 0.21 -2.48
C ARG A 123 -18.52 1.50 -1.92
N ASP A 124 -17.62 2.14 -2.67
CA ASP A 124 -16.88 3.34 -2.25
C ASP A 124 -16.14 3.16 -0.90
N ILE A 125 -15.64 1.96 -0.64
CA ILE A 125 -14.83 1.64 0.54
C ILE A 125 -13.37 1.97 0.25
N TYR A 126 -12.63 2.54 1.22
CA TYR A 126 -11.19 2.73 1.07
C TYR A 126 -10.46 1.38 1.07
N TYR A 127 -9.44 1.26 0.20
CA TYR A 127 -8.69 0.03 0.05
C TYR A 127 -7.18 0.26 0.16
N LEU A 128 -6.56 -0.39 1.17
CA LEU A 128 -5.13 -0.33 1.45
C LEU A 128 -4.49 -1.70 1.16
N VAL A 129 -3.50 -1.73 0.26
CA VAL A 129 -2.77 -2.93 -0.11
C VAL A 129 -1.32 -2.86 0.37
N ASP A 130 -0.88 -3.86 1.12
CA ASP A 130 0.53 -4.07 1.42
C ASP A 130 1.18 -4.90 0.30
N GLY A 131 1.96 -4.23 -0.54
CA GLY A 131 2.70 -4.81 -1.66
C GLY A 131 4.17 -5.13 -1.36
N CYS A 132 4.56 -5.20 -0.09
CA CYS A 132 5.96 -5.39 0.31
C CYS A 132 6.63 -6.62 -0.29
N GLN A 133 5.90 -7.69 -0.52
CA GLN A 133 6.44 -8.92 -1.11
C GLN A 133 6.14 -9.03 -2.61
N SER A 134 5.17 -8.29 -3.15
CA SER A 134 4.83 -8.33 -4.57
C SER A 134 5.64 -7.34 -5.41
N ALA A 135 5.87 -6.13 -4.89
CA ALA A 135 6.62 -5.10 -5.62
C ALA A 135 8.04 -5.58 -5.98
N GLY A 136 8.34 -5.63 -7.27
CA GLY A 136 9.62 -6.07 -7.82
C GLY A 136 9.71 -7.56 -8.17
N GLN A 137 8.66 -8.35 -7.91
CA GLN A 137 8.61 -9.75 -8.36
C GLN A 137 7.32 -10.11 -9.12
N LEU A 138 6.27 -9.34 -8.96
CA LEU A 138 5.03 -9.49 -9.70
C LEU A 138 4.73 -8.19 -10.47
N PRO A 139 4.14 -8.27 -11.67
CA PRO A 139 3.51 -7.11 -12.27
C PRO A 139 2.47 -6.55 -11.30
N THR A 140 2.51 -5.25 -11.08
CA THR A 140 1.63 -4.58 -10.14
C THR A 140 1.05 -3.35 -10.81
N ASP A 141 -0.26 -3.37 -11.05
CA ASP A 141 -1.00 -2.27 -11.66
C ASP A 141 -2.07 -1.78 -10.67
N VAL A 142 -1.86 -0.61 -10.09
CA VAL A 142 -2.79 -0.05 -9.10
C VAL A 142 -4.13 0.37 -9.72
N GLN A 143 -4.20 0.53 -11.05
CA GLN A 143 -5.46 0.79 -11.75
C GLN A 143 -6.31 -0.49 -11.85
N GLN A 144 -5.67 -1.64 -12.01
CA GLN A 144 -6.36 -2.95 -11.99
C GLN A 144 -6.71 -3.36 -10.57
N ILE A 145 -5.80 -3.14 -9.61
CA ILE A 145 -6.05 -3.41 -8.18
C ILE A 145 -7.14 -2.49 -7.62
N LYS A 146 -7.32 -1.30 -8.19
CA LYS A 146 -8.27 -0.27 -7.72
C LYS A 146 -8.10 0.11 -6.25
N CYS A 147 -6.85 0.07 -5.75
CA CYS A 147 -6.57 0.46 -4.38
C CYS A 147 -6.48 1.97 -4.21
N ASP A 148 -6.80 2.44 -3.02
CA ASP A 148 -6.60 3.84 -2.63
C ASP A 148 -5.19 4.09 -2.13
N PHE A 149 -4.57 3.04 -1.56
CA PHE A 149 -3.20 3.06 -1.07
C PHE A 149 -2.49 1.76 -1.42
N PHE A 150 -1.22 1.88 -1.84
CA PHE A 150 -0.33 0.74 -2.01
C PHE A 150 1.02 1.05 -1.35
N THR A 151 1.44 0.17 -0.46
CA THR A 151 2.68 0.35 0.31
C THR A 151 3.73 -0.66 -0.10
N ALA A 152 4.98 -0.24 -0.23
CA ALA A 152 6.07 -1.17 -0.51
C ALA A 152 7.41 -0.70 0.11
N THR A 153 8.30 -1.66 0.31
CA THR A 153 9.68 -1.41 0.75
C THR A 153 10.67 -1.71 -0.37
N LEU A 154 11.73 -0.92 -0.49
CA LEU A 154 12.70 -1.05 -1.58
C LEU A 154 13.67 -2.23 -1.40
N ARG A 155 14.01 -2.59 -0.16
CA ARG A 155 15.06 -3.55 0.19
C ARG A 155 14.73 -5.04 -0.08
N LYS A 156 13.49 -5.36 -0.40
CA LYS A 156 13.06 -6.74 -0.70
C LYS A 156 13.29 -7.06 -2.19
N PHE A 157 12.28 -7.38 -2.94
CA PHE A 157 12.41 -7.84 -4.33
C PHE A 157 12.80 -6.74 -5.32
N LEU A 158 12.66 -5.47 -4.93
CA LEU A 158 13.25 -4.35 -5.69
C LEU A 158 14.76 -4.23 -5.48
N ARG A 159 15.35 -4.89 -4.44
CA ARG A 159 16.81 -4.90 -4.19
C ARG A 159 17.41 -3.51 -3.95
N GLY A 160 16.58 -2.57 -3.53
CA GLY A 160 16.97 -1.22 -3.19
C GLY A 160 17.50 -1.08 -1.74
N PRO A 161 17.79 0.15 -1.30
CA PRO A 161 18.37 0.40 0.00
C PRO A 161 17.39 0.10 1.16
N ARG A 162 17.97 -0.19 2.35
CA ARG A 162 17.23 -0.14 3.62
C ARG A 162 16.93 1.30 3.98
N GLY A 163 15.89 1.54 4.77
CA GLY A 163 15.47 2.89 5.14
C GLY A 163 14.70 3.61 4.04
N ALA A 164 14.22 2.86 3.04
CA ALA A 164 13.45 3.39 1.92
C ALA A 164 12.21 2.53 1.63
N GLY A 165 11.10 3.19 1.41
CA GLY A 165 9.83 2.67 0.98
C GLY A 165 9.09 3.70 0.13
N PHE A 166 7.91 3.34 -0.33
CA PHE A 166 7.03 4.29 -1.02
C PHE A 166 5.56 3.99 -0.73
N LEU A 167 4.76 5.02 -0.91
CA LEU A 167 3.32 4.98 -0.82
C LEU A 167 2.74 5.47 -2.15
N TYR A 168 1.86 4.66 -2.75
CA TYR A 168 0.93 5.15 -3.76
C TYR A 168 -0.33 5.65 -3.07
N VAL A 169 -0.86 6.77 -3.56
CA VAL A 169 -2.09 7.42 -3.10
C VAL A 169 -2.98 7.70 -4.30
N SER A 170 -4.23 7.21 -4.27
CA SER A 170 -5.19 7.39 -5.36
C SER A 170 -5.64 8.86 -5.51
N ASN A 171 -6.12 9.22 -6.70
CA ASN A 171 -6.72 10.53 -6.92
C ASN A 171 -7.94 10.76 -6.01
N LYS A 172 -8.73 9.72 -5.73
CA LYS A 172 -9.87 9.77 -4.80
C LYS A 172 -9.46 10.29 -3.43
N VAL A 173 -8.35 9.81 -2.88
CA VAL A 173 -7.81 10.26 -1.58
C VAL A 173 -7.35 11.71 -1.65
N ILE A 174 -6.64 12.08 -2.73
CA ILE A 174 -6.13 13.45 -2.93
C ILE A 174 -7.29 14.44 -3.06
N GLU A 175 -8.28 14.15 -3.89
CA GLU A 175 -9.46 14.99 -4.14
C GLU A 175 -10.35 15.12 -2.90
N ARG A 176 -10.46 14.07 -2.09
CA ARG A 176 -11.16 14.09 -0.79
C ARG A 176 -10.36 14.78 0.31
N LYS A 177 -9.17 15.29 -0.01
CA LYS A 177 -8.27 16.01 0.91
C LYS A 177 -7.92 15.23 2.16
N LEU A 178 -7.88 13.89 2.09
CA LEU A 178 -7.38 13.07 3.20
C LEU A 178 -5.90 13.35 3.40
N GLU A 179 -5.49 13.51 4.64
CA GLU A 179 -4.12 13.83 5.02
C GLU A 179 -3.66 12.97 6.21
N PRO A 180 -2.35 12.68 6.35
CA PRO A 180 -1.86 11.93 7.50
C PRO A 180 -2.15 12.67 8.80
N LEU A 181 -2.30 11.93 9.91
CA LEU A 181 -2.59 12.50 11.23
C LEU A 181 -1.62 13.63 11.62
N PHE A 182 -0.36 13.47 11.25
CA PHE A 182 0.66 14.51 11.38
C PHE A 182 1.21 14.83 10.00
N ILE A 183 0.82 16.01 9.49
CA ILE A 183 1.35 16.53 8.24
C ILE A 183 2.61 17.34 8.50
N ASP A 184 3.59 17.24 7.60
CA ASP A 184 4.84 17.95 7.71
C ASP A 184 4.94 19.08 6.67
N LEU A 185 5.91 19.95 6.83
CA LEU A 185 6.20 21.10 5.96
C LEU A 185 6.25 20.73 4.47
N ARG A 186 6.70 19.53 4.13
CA ARG A 186 6.70 19.06 2.74
C ARG A 186 5.29 18.79 2.22
N GLY A 187 4.38 18.42 3.10
CA GLY A 187 3.03 18.03 2.77
C GLY A 187 2.02 19.16 2.71
N ALA A 188 2.34 20.34 3.22
CA ALA A 188 1.42 21.46 3.29
C ALA A 188 2.14 22.81 3.18
N GLU A 189 1.39 23.83 2.80
CA GLU A 189 1.79 25.23 2.85
C GLU A 189 1.19 25.88 4.10
N TRP A 190 2.03 26.48 4.95
CA TRP A 190 1.57 27.25 6.10
C TRP A 190 1.17 28.64 5.64
N ILE A 191 -0.13 28.93 5.64
CA ILE A 191 -0.69 30.19 5.13
C ILE A 191 -0.60 31.29 6.19
N LYS A 192 -0.98 30.98 7.44
CA LYS A 192 -0.90 31.88 8.59
C LYS A 192 -0.94 31.07 9.91
N ALA A 193 -0.85 31.74 11.05
CA ALA A 193 -0.70 31.10 12.37
C ALA A 193 -1.65 29.90 12.61
N ASP A 194 -2.89 29.99 12.19
CA ASP A 194 -3.94 28.99 12.44
C ASP A 194 -4.50 28.35 11.16
N GLU A 195 -3.73 28.38 10.05
CA GLU A 195 -4.22 27.88 8.76
C GLU A 195 -3.09 27.33 7.90
N TYR A 196 -3.32 26.17 7.32
CA TYR A 196 -2.46 25.57 6.29
C TYR A 196 -3.30 24.99 5.15
N ALA A 197 -2.70 24.82 4.00
CA ALA A 197 -3.29 24.14 2.85
C ALA A 197 -2.47 22.88 2.54
N PRO A 198 -3.08 21.66 2.59
CA PRO A 198 -2.37 20.47 2.19
C PRO A 198 -2.12 20.46 0.69
N ARG A 199 -1.00 19.93 0.27
CA ARG A 199 -0.67 19.73 -1.16
C ARG A 199 -1.71 18.86 -1.84
N MET A 200 -1.95 19.12 -3.12
CA MET A 200 -2.88 18.38 -3.96
C MET A 200 -2.19 17.24 -4.73
N ASP A 201 -1.21 16.59 -4.09
CA ASP A 201 -0.48 15.42 -4.59
C ASP A 201 -0.05 14.51 -3.42
N ALA A 202 0.56 13.37 -3.72
CA ALA A 202 0.99 12.40 -2.71
C ALA A 202 2.16 12.91 -1.83
N LEU A 203 2.85 13.98 -2.20
CA LEU A 203 3.87 14.60 -1.35
C LEU A 203 3.30 15.08 -0.01
N ARG A 204 1.98 15.21 0.11
CA ARG A 204 1.26 15.39 1.37
C ARG A 204 1.58 14.35 2.44
N PHE A 205 2.06 13.17 2.01
CA PHE A 205 2.42 12.04 2.86
C PHE A 205 3.94 11.93 3.10
N GLU A 206 4.74 12.93 2.71
CA GLU A 206 6.19 12.96 2.91
C GLU A 206 6.61 13.85 4.06
N ASP A 207 7.83 13.61 4.57
CA ASP A 207 8.56 14.50 5.45
C ASP A 207 9.47 15.43 4.65
N TRP A 208 9.76 16.60 5.19
CA TRP A 208 10.71 17.55 4.59
C TRP A 208 12.11 16.96 4.47
N GLU A 209 12.54 16.27 5.52
CA GLU A 209 13.86 15.66 5.56
C GLU A 209 13.90 14.39 4.71
N LEU A 210 14.47 14.53 3.50
CA LEU A 210 14.63 13.43 2.55
C LEU A 210 16.07 12.93 2.52
N PRO A 211 16.30 11.63 2.69
CA PRO A 211 17.63 11.01 2.56
C PRO A 211 17.97 10.84 1.07
N TYR A 212 18.48 11.88 0.42
CA TYR A 212 18.75 11.90 -1.02
C TYR A 212 19.52 10.68 -1.56
N PRO A 213 20.56 10.16 -0.88
CA PRO A 213 21.22 8.93 -1.35
C PRO A 213 20.29 7.73 -1.42
N LEU A 214 19.35 7.59 -0.46
CA LEU A 214 18.38 6.50 -0.45
C LEU A 214 17.31 6.68 -1.56
N VAL A 215 16.89 7.91 -1.83
CA VAL A 215 15.96 8.22 -2.94
C VAL A 215 16.59 7.84 -4.27
N MET A 216 17.87 8.22 -4.48
CA MET A 216 18.62 7.92 -5.70
C MET A 216 18.88 6.43 -5.87
N GLY A 217 19.31 5.74 -4.81
CA GLY A 217 19.48 4.28 -4.79
C GLY A 217 18.19 3.53 -5.05
N SER A 218 17.06 4.04 -4.54
CA SER A 218 15.72 3.50 -4.79
C SER A 218 15.32 3.62 -6.25
N LYS A 219 15.57 4.81 -6.86
CA LYS A 219 15.35 5.01 -8.30
C LYS A 219 16.12 3.99 -9.13
N ALA A 220 17.43 3.85 -8.89
CA ALA A 220 18.28 2.93 -9.63
C ALA A 220 17.80 1.47 -9.53
N ALA A 221 17.36 1.06 -8.34
CA ALA A 221 16.82 -0.29 -8.09
C ALA A 221 15.50 -0.53 -8.85
N ILE A 222 14.58 0.44 -8.85
CA ILE A 222 13.34 0.33 -9.60
C ILE A 222 13.60 0.36 -11.10
N ASP A 223 14.47 1.23 -11.60
CA ASP A 223 14.85 1.31 -13.02
C ASP A 223 15.38 -0.04 -13.51
N LEU A 224 16.21 -0.71 -12.70
CA LEU A 224 16.69 -2.06 -13.04
C LEU A 224 15.53 -3.06 -13.14
N ALA A 225 14.62 -3.09 -12.17
CA ALA A 225 13.47 -3.99 -12.20
C ALA A 225 12.57 -3.74 -13.41
N VAL A 226 12.29 -2.48 -13.72
CA VAL A 226 11.49 -2.06 -14.88
C VAL A 226 12.20 -2.41 -16.20
N SER A 227 13.54 -2.24 -16.29
CA SER A 227 14.31 -2.59 -17.49
C SER A 227 14.35 -4.08 -17.76
N LEU A 228 14.42 -4.91 -16.72
CA LEU A 228 14.33 -6.37 -16.84
C LEU A 228 12.93 -6.85 -17.21
N GLY A 229 11.90 -6.07 -16.86
CA GLY A 229 10.50 -6.40 -17.07
C GLY A 229 9.93 -7.30 -15.97
N LEU A 230 8.85 -6.83 -15.32
CA LEU A 230 8.23 -7.57 -14.18
C LEU A 230 7.67 -8.92 -14.60
N ASN A 231 7.18 -9.05 -15.83
CA ASN A 231 6.71 -10.33 -16.38
C ASN A 231 7.84 -11.37 -16.50
N GLU A 232 9.02 -10.96 -16.95
CA GLU A 232 10.18 -11.84 -17.06
C GLU A 232 10.70 -12.24 -15.68
N ILE A 233 10.71 -11.32 -14.72
CA ILE A 233 11.05 -11.62 -13.33
C ILE A 233 10.07 -12.64 -12.75
N GLN A 234 8.76 -12.43 -12.91
CA GLN A 234 7.73 -13.37 -12.46
C GLN A 234 7.88 -14.75 -13.09
N LYS A 235 8.06 -14.81 -14.41
CA LYS A 235 8.27 -16.06 -15.16
C LYS A 235 9.50 -16.83 -14.62
N ARG A 236 10.62 -16.12 -14.39
CA ARG A 236 11.82 -16.73 -13.83
C ARG A 236 11.59 -17.25 -12.43
N ASN A 237 10.95 -16.48 -11.56
CA ASN A 237 10.61 -16.90 -10.20
C ASN A 237 9.71 -18.14 -10.22
N THR A 238 8.68 -18.16 -11.05
CA THR A 238 7.77 -19.31 -11.20
C THR A 238 8.55 -20.57 -11.64
N THR A 239 9.44 -20.45 -12.62
CA THR A 239 10.28 -21.55 -13.08
C THR A 239 11.15 -22.11 -11.93
N LEU A 240 11.82 -21.24 -11.18
CA LEU A 240 12.66 -21.65 -10.05
C LEU A 240 11.85 -22.31 -8.92
N CYS A 241 10.69 -21.74 -8.58
CA CYS A 241 9.79 -22.32 -7.57
C CYS A 241 9.30 -23.72 -7.99
N ASN A 242 8.97 -23.91 -9.27
CA ASN A 242 8.54 -25.22 -9.77
C ASN A 242 9.67 -26.25 -9.72
N LEU A 243 10.90 -25.88 -10.07
CA LEU A 243 12.05 -26.77 -9.95
C LEU A 243 12.29 -27.22 -8.50
N ILE A 244 12.10 -26.33 -7.52
CA ILE A 244 12.24 -26.67 -6.09
C ILE A 244 11.12 -27.62 -5.63
N LYS A 245 9.90 -27.49 -6.18
CA LYS A 245 8.76 -28.32 -5.80
C LYS A 245 8.79 -29.72 -6.40
N THR A 246 9.46 -29.89 -7.53
CA THR A 246 9.50 -31.16 -8.29
C THR A 246 10.80 -31.96 -8.12
N GLY A 247 11.83 -31.35 -7.56
CA GLY A 247 13.14 -31.97 -7.27
C GLY A 247 13.23 -32.47 -5.86
#